data_bbc82deda1a2c2f4965ea145d0039d06
#
_entry.id   bbc82deda1a2c2f4965ea145d0039d06
#
_cell.length_a   1.000
_cell.length_b   1.000
_cell.length_c   1.000
_cell.angle_alpha   90.00
_cell.angle_beta   90.00
_cell.angle_gamma   90.00
#
_symmetry.space_group_name_H-M   'P 1'
#
loop_
_entity.id
_entity.type
_entity.pdbx_description
1 polymer ?
#
loop_
_entity_poly.entity_id
_entity_poly.type
_entity_poly.pdbx_seq_one_letter_code
_entity_poly.pdbx_strand_id
1 'polypeptide(L)'
;GTNFQKNIGLDRQSLNSILSFNWSPTERLKNNIELLNVEFVRNVNPNNFFNVYRNTFSNLDDIADAFQDDPQYADLFNPVDEEGENPRLNIPRGANEFVSRVLNGEIPVSNEDFEQVNSIAERRRRLTENNLIFATNFTHTKNSKSGINDLDFYQYRIKLESAGAMLSLLTNVIPYNRNDQGQNLVFGVPFSQYVKTEFDYIRHWSIGGGQVIAFRSFSGIAIPYGNADNIPF
;
A
#
# COMPACT_ATOMS: atom_id res chain seq x y z
N GLY A 1 7.63 16.93 8.07
CA GLY A 1 8.87 16.18 8.30
C GLY A 1 9.23 15.35 7.09
N THR A 2 10.48 15.38 6.68
CA THR A 2 11.03 14.50 5.63
C THR A 2 11.67 13.31 6.30
N ASN A 3 11.18 12.11 6.01
CA ASN A 3 11.82 10.87 6.42
C ASN A 3 12.47 10.22 5.19
N PHE A 4 13.80 10.10 5.24
CA PHE A 4 14.52 9.24 4.29
C PHE A 4 14.74 7.89 4.97
N GLN A 5 14.03 6.88 4.52
CA GLN A 5 14.24 5.52 4.96
C GLN A 5 14.99 4.76 3.86
N LYS A 6 16.27 4.49 4.10
CA LYS A 6 17.07 3.63 3.23
C LYS A 6 16.88 2.18 3.70
N ASN A 7 16.02 1.43 3.03
CA ASN A 7 16.00 -0.02 3.20
C ASN A 7 17.16 -0.62 2.41
N ILE A 8 17.99 -1.41 3.09
CA ILE A 8 19.15 -2.07 2.46
C ILE A 8 18.65 -2.89 1.27
N GLY A 9 19.00 -2.45 0.08
CA GLY A 9 18.77 -3.17 -1.18
C GLY A 9 17.64 -2.69 -2.09
N LEU A 10 16.55 -2.06 -1.59
CA LEU A 10 15.47 -1.50 -2.42
C LEU A 10 15.57 0.02 -2.60
N ASP A 11 16.37 0.69 -1.78
CA ASP A 11 16.58 2.15 -1.81
C ASP A 11 15.26 2.94 -1.93
N ARG A 12 14.38 2.74 -0.94
CA ARG A 12 13.10 3.44 -0.85
C ARG A 12 13.30 4.86 -0.38
N GLN A 13 12.85 5.81 -1.16
CA GLN A 13 12.77 7.23 -0.80
C GLN A 13 11.33 7.57 -0.44
N SER A 14 11.10 8.17 0.72
CA SER A 14 9.78 8.64 1.13
C SER A 14 9.84 10.10 1.58
N LEU A 15 8.90 10.89 1.11
CA LEU A 15 8.64 12.26 1.56
C LEU A 15 7.23 12.30 2.12
N ASN A 16 7.11 12.76 3.37
CA ASN A 16 5.83 12.99 4.00
C ASN A 16 5.74 14.44 4.43
N SER A 17 4.69 15.15 4.02
CA SER A 17 4.43 16.54 4.39
C SER A 17 2.97 16.73 4.70
N ILE A 18 2.68 17.32 5.88
CA ILE A 18 1.32 17.57 6.34
C ILE A 18 1.17 19.03 6.73
N LEU A 19 0.16 19.69 6.15
CA LEU A 19 -0.32 21.00 6.58
C LEU A 19 -1.71 20.83 7.18
N SER A 20 -1.83 21.05 8.48
CA SER A 20 -3.09 20.86 9.20
C SER A 20 -3.51 22.10 9.99
N PHE A 21 -4.82 22.23 10.17
CA PHE A 21 -5.44 23.22 11.02
C PHE A 21 -6.40 22.54 12.00
N ASN A 22 -6.21 22.81 13.30
CA ASN A 22 -6.99 22.23 14.39
C ASN A 22 -7.78 23.33 15.08
N TRP A 23 -9.06 23.08 15.37
CA TRP A 23 -9.86 23.98 16.21
C TRP A 23 -10.82 23.19 17.10
N SER A 24 -11.11 23.75 18.24
CA SER A 24 -12.00 23.14 19.24
C SER A 24 -13.06 24.13 19.61
N PRO A 25 -14.28 24.04 19.02
CA PRO A 25 -15.41 24.91 19.38
C PRO A 25 -15.80 24.81 20.86
N THR A 26 -15.60 23.64 21.45
CA THR A 26 -15.74 23.37 22.88
C THR A 26 -14.64 22.40 23.33
N GLU A 27 -14.45 22.25 24.64
CA GLU A 27 -13.48 21.27 25.20
C GLU A 27 -13.75 19.83 24.74
N ARG A 28 -15.00 19.54 24.38
CA ARG A 28 -15.49 18.21 24.00
C ARG A 28 -15.62 17.98 22.51
N LEU A 29 -15.41 19.02 21.72
CA LEU A 29 -15.56 18.99 20.27
C LEU A 29 -14.25 19.43 19.61
N LYS A 30 -13.63 18.54 18.86
CA LYS A 30 -12.36 18.78 18.15
C LYS A 30 -12.55 18.55 16.67
N ASN A 31 -12.08 19.48 15.90
CA ASN A 31 -12.01 19.38 14.45
C ASN A 31 -10.56 19.51 14.00
N ASN A 32 -10.21 18.73 13.00
CA ASN A 32 -8.94 18.80 12.32
C ASN A 32 -9.21 18.80 10.81
N ILE A 33 -8.59 19.69 10.08
CA ILE A 33 -8.51 19.63 8.62
C ILE A 33 -7.04 19.55 8.22
N GLU A 34 -6.70 18.54 7.44
CA GLU A 34 -5.40 18.44 6.76
C GLU A 34 -5.62 18.87 5.33
N LEU A 35 -5.20 20.09 5.01
CA LEU A 35 -5.34 20.68 3.68
C LEU A 35 -4.41 20.01 2.68
N LEU A 36 -3.24 19.61 3.15
CA LEU A 36 -2.21 18.94 2.39
C LEU A 36 -1.67 17.79 3.22
N ASN A 37 -1.90 16.59 2.76
CA ASN A 37 -1.22 15.39 3.23
C ASN A 37 -0.58 14.74 2.01
N VAL A 38 0.73 14.93 1.87
CA VAL A 38 1.49 14.42 0.74
C VAL A 38 2.35 13.28 1.22
N GLU A 39 2.14 12.11 0.66
CA GLU A 39 3.01 10.96 0.81
C GLU A 39 3.55 10.58 -0.57
N PHE A 40 4.85 10.75 -0.75
CA PHE A 40 5.56 10.38 -1.96
C PHE A 40 6.50 9.23 -1.63
N VAL A 41 6.34 8.12 -2.34
CA VAL A 41 7.18 6.93 -2.22
C VAL A 41 7.77 6.60 -3.58
N ARG A 42 9.09 6.54 -3.64
CA ARG A 42 9.84 6.13 -4.82
C ARG A 42 10.80 4.99 -4.46
N ASN A 43 10.67 3.88 -5.16
CA ASN A 43 11.60 2.77 -5.09
C ASN A 43 12.62 2.90 -6.23
N VAL A 44 13.89 3.00 -5.90
CA VAL A 44 14.97 3.26 -6.88
C VAL A 44 15.43 1.95 -7.53
N ASN A 45 15.46 0.85 -6.76
CA ASN A 45 15.93 -0.44 -7.20
C ASN A 45 14.89 -1.57 -7.10
N PRO A 46 13.72 -1.47 -7.79
CA PRO A 46 12.67 -2.48 -7.71
C PRO A 46 13.13 -3.87 -8.21
N ASN A 47 14.11 -3.90 -9.11
CA ASN A 47 14.68 -5.13 -9.66
C ASN A 47 15.50 -5.94 -8.65
N ASN A 48 15.88 -5.32 -7.53
CA ASN A 48 16.63 -6.00 -6.48
C ASN A 48 15.75 -6.77 -5.48
N PHE A 49 14.43 -6.82 -5.73
CA PHE A 49 13.47 -7.45 -4.82
C PHE A 49 13.84 -8.87 -4.42
N PHE A 50 14.14 -9.73 -5.38
CA PHE A 50 14.47 -11.13 -5.11
C PHE A 50 15.83 -11.33 -4.42
N ASN A 51 16.78 -10.43 -4.59
CA ASN A 51 18.02 -10.44 -3.84
C ASN A 51 17.83 -10.08 -2.36
N VAL A 52 16.90 -9.18 -2.07
CA VAL A 52 16.56 -8.74 -0.71
C VAL A 52 15.68 -9.79 0.00
N TYR A 53 14.67 -10.30 -0.69
CA TYR A 53 13.71 -11.26 -0.15
C TYR A 53 14.04 -12.69 -0.59
N ARG A 54 15.18 -13.21 -0.12
CA ARG A 54 15.71 -14.50 -0.52
C ARG A 54 14.76 -15.68 -0.30
N ASN A 55 14.01 -15.70 0.83
CA ASN A 55 13.02 -16.73 1.07
C ASN A 55 11.88 -16.71 0.04
N THR A 56 11.48 -15.52 -0.39
CA THR A 56 10.46 -15.37 -1.44
C THR A 56 11.02 -15.85 -2.79
N PHE A 57 12.27 -15.57 -3.05
CA PHE A 57 12.97 -16.09 -4.23
C PHE A 57 13.09 -17.62 -4.20
N SER A 58 13.51 -18.20 -3.06
CA SER A 58 13.63 -19.65 -2.92
C SER A 58 12.31 -20.36 -3.19
N ASN A 59 11.20 -19.86 -2.63
CA ASN A 59 9.88 -20.44 -2.89
C ASN A 59 9.46 -20.35 -4.36
N LEU A 60 9.85 -19.28 -5.06
CA LEU A 60 9.59 -19.14 -6.49
C LEU A 60 10.45 -20.09 -7.33
N ASP A 61 11.71 -20.23 -6.95
CA ASP A 61 12.72 -21.08 -7.59
C ASP A 61 12.33 -22.57 -7.44
N ASP A 62 11.87 -22.98 -6.24
CA ASP A 62 11.35 -24.34 -5.99
C ASP A 62 10.17 -24.71 -6.92
N ILE A 63 9.30 -23.75 -7.24
CA ILE A 63 8.21 -23.96 -8.22
C ILE A 63 8.79 -24.06 -9.64
N ALA A 64 9.79 -23.26 -9.94
CA ALA A 64 10.41 -23.21 -11.28
C ALA A 64 11.26 -24.44 -11.59
N ASP A 65 11.76 -25.16 -10.59
CA ASP A 65 12.59 -26.37 -10.75
C ASP A 65 11.97 -27.42 -11.67
N ALA A 66 10.63 -27.51 -11.69
CA ALA A 66 9.91 -28.46 -12.57
C ALA A 66 10.07 -28.14 -14.07
N PHE A 67 10.57 -26.95 -14.42
CA PHE A 67 10.69 -26.44 -15.79
C PHE A 67 12.12 -26.22 -16.27
N GLN A 68 13.12 -26.48 -15.41
CA GLN A 68 14.53 -26.20 -15.69
C GLN A 68 15.11 -27.00 -16.86
N ASP A 69 14.61 -28.21 -17.09
CA ASP A 69 15.07 -29.12 -18.15
C ASP A 69 14.35 -28.92 -19.50
N ASP A 70 13.34 -28.04 -19.54
CA ASP A 70 12.59 -27.76 -20.76
C ASP A 70 13.30 -26.66 -21.56
N PRO A 71 13.76 -26.96 -22.79
CA PRO A 71 14.43 -25.97 -23.64
C PRO A 71 13.60 -24.71 -23.91
N GLN A 72 12.27 -24.80 -23.82
CA GLN A 72 11.36 -23.66 -24.00
C GLN A 72 11.55 -22.59 -22.94
N TYR A 73 12.01 -22.96 -21.74
CA TYR A 73 12.15 -22.08 -20.58
C TYR A 73 13.61 -21.85 -20.18
N ALA A 74 14.57 -22.33 -20.99
CA ALA A 74 16.00 -22.22 -20.68
C ALA A 74 16.48 -20.75 -20.51
N ASP A 75 15.79 -19.78 -21.13
CA ASP A 75 16.08 -18.36 -21.04
C ASP A 75 15.76 -17.74 -19.66
N LEU A 76 15.03 -18.46 -18.82
CA LEU A 76 14.66 -18.03 -17.48
C LEU A 76 15.73 -18.36 -16.43
N PHE A 77 16.57 -19.35 -16.70
CA PHE A 77 17.52 -19.90 -15.74
C PHE A 77 18.94 -19.40 -15.99
N ASN A 78 19.76 -19.44 -14.95
CA ASN A 78 21.18 -19.26 -15.09
C ASN A 78 21.78 -20.50 -15.77
N PRO A 79 22.86 -20.36 -16.57
CA PRO A 79 23.58 -21.53 -17.07
C PRO A 79 24.09 -22.37 -15.89
N VAL A 80 24.10 -23.70 -16.08
CA VAL A 80 24.66 -24.63 -15.09
C VAL A 80 26.14 -24.27 -14.86
N ASP A 81 26.52 -24.10 -13.60
CA ASP A 81 27.88 -23.82 -13.24
C ASP A 81 28.77 -25.07 -13.28
N GLU A 82 30.10 -24.89 -13.12
CA GLU A 82 31.07 -26.00 -13.17
C GLU A 82 30.89 -26.97 -11.99
N GLU A 83 30.18 -26.62 -10.93
CA GLU A 83 29.92 -27.44 -9.75
C GLU A 83 28.69 -28.35 -9.92
N GLY A 84 27.90 -28.13 -11.00
CA GLY A 84 26.75 -28.98 -11.36
C GLY A 84 25.53 -28.82 -10.45
N GLU A 85 25.41 -27.67 -9.79
CA GLU A 85 24.19 -27.32 -9.08
C GLU A 85 23.02 -27.12 -10.06
N ASN A 86 21.80 -27.40 -9.61
CA ASN A 86 20.60 -27.18 -10.41
C ASN A 86 20.51 -25.71 -10.85
N PRO A 87 20.21 -25.46 -12.14
CA PRO A 87 20.11 -24.11 -12.63
C PRO A 87 18.98 -23.37 -11.92
N ARG A 88 19.30 -22.22 -11.34
CA ARG A 88 18.35 -21.36 -10.64
C ARG A 88 17.83 -20.27 -11.54
N LEU A 89 16.64 -19.76 -11.25
CA LEU A 89 16.08 -18.61 -11.95
C LEU A 89 17.06 -17.43 -11.94
N ASN A 90 17.27 -16.84 -13.09
CA ASN A 90 18.08 -15.64 -13.24
C ASN A 90 17.44 -14.45 -12.52
N ILE A 91 18.18 -13.73 -11.68
CA ILE A 91 17.72 -12.52 -11.00
C ILE A 91 18.32 -11.28 -11.68
N PRO A 92 17.52 -10.27 -12.01
CA PRO A 92 16.06 -10.14 -11.80
C PRO A 92 15.22 -10.68 -12.94
N ARG A 93 15.80 -10.92 -14.12
CA ARG A 93 15.06 -11.11 -15.38
C ARG A 93 14.26 -12.40 -15.38
N GLY A 94 14.91 -13.54 -15.18
CA GLY A 94 14.25 -14.85 -15.24
C GLY A 94 13.15 -15.00 -14.20
N ALA A 95 13.40 -14.57 -12.95
CA ALA A 95 12.41 -14.60 -11.90
C ALA A 95 11.18 -13.72 -12.20
N ASN A 96 11.40 -12.53 -12.80
CA ASN A 96 10.31 -11.65 -13.18
C ASN A 96 9.49 -12.20 -14.35
N GLU A 97 10.18 -12.76 -15.32
CA GLU A 97 9.59 -13.36 -16.52
C GLU A 97 8.81 -14.62 -16.16
N PHE A 98 9.34 -15.49 -15.29
CA PHE A 98 8.66 -16.67 -14.79
C PHE A 98 7.31 -16.30 -14.13
N VAL A 99 7.33 -15.33 -13.21
CA VAL A 99 6.10 -14.81 -12.58
C VAL A 99 5.10 -14.34 -13.64
N SER A 100 5.55 -13.56 -14.62
CA SER A 100 4.69 -13.03 -15.69
C SER A 100 4.07 -14.14 -16.53
N ARG A 101 4.87 -15.11 -16.98
CA ARG A 101 4.41 -16.22 -17.84
C ARG A 101 3.44 -17.15 -17.11
N VAL A 102 3.66 -17.40 -15.79
CA VAL A 102 2.72 -18.18 -14.98
C VAL A 102 1.39 -17.44 -14.85
N LEU A 103 1.41 -16.15 -14.52
CA LEU A 103 0.17 -15.36 -14.35
C LEU A 103 -0.61 -15.18 -15.65
N ASN A 104 0.08 -15.17 -16.79
CA ASN A 104 -0.55 -15.13 -18.13
C ASN A 104 -1.03 -16.52 -18.61
N GLY A 105 -0.76 -17.59 -17.87
CA GLY A 105 -1.12 -18.95 -18.26
C GLY A 105 -0.22 -19.58 -19.33
N GLU A 106 0.96 -18.99 -19.60
CA GLU A 106 1.93 -19.51 -20.56
C GLU A 106 2.74 -20.67 -20.00
N ILE A 107 2.97 -20.67 -18.68
CA ILE A 107 3.59 -21.77 -17.94
C ILE A 107 2.51 -22.45 -17.11
N PRO A 108 2.15 -23.72 -17.42
CA PRO A 108 1.13 -24.45 -16.68
C PRO A 108 1.70 -24.93 -15.33
N VAL A 109 1.19 -24.40 -14.24
CA VAL A 109 1.50 -24.81 -12.88
C VAL A 109 0.26 -25.37 -12.19
N SER A 110 0.43 -26.02 -11.02
CA SER A 110 -0.70 -26.41 -10.17
C SER A 110 -1.47 -25.19 -9.65
N ASN A 111 -2.73 -25.37 -9.22
CA ASN A 111 -3.51 -24.28 -8.62
C ASN A 111 -2.82 -23.71 -7.36
N GLU A 112 -2.18 -24.58 -6.57
CA GLU A 112 -1.45 -24.18 -5.36
C GLU A 112 -0.23 -23.31 -5.72
N ASP A 113 0.55 -23.72 -6.72
CA ASP A 113 1.71 -22.96 -7.20
C ASP A 113 1.28 -21.64 -7.82
N PHE A 114 0.17 -21.63 -8.57
CA PHE A 114 -0.38 -20.38 -9.13
C PHE A 114 -0.73 -19.37 -8.03
N GLU A 115 -1.40 -19.80 -6.97
CA GLU A 115 -1.73 -18.94 -5.83
C GLU A 115 -0.46 -18.43 -5.11
N GLN A 116 0.56 -19.26 -5.00
CA GLN A 116 1.85 -18.84 -4.43
C GLN A 116 2.54 -17.81 -5.32
N VAL A 117 2.64 -18.05 -6.62
CA VAL A 117 3.23 -17.09 -7.58
C VAL A 117 2.46 -15.78 -7.59
N ASN A 118 1.14 -15.82 -7.57
CA ASN A 118 0.29 -14.62 -7.48
C ASN A 118 0.54 -13.84 -6.18
N SER A 119 0.64 -14.53 -5.05
CA SER A 119 0.98 -13.91 -3.75
C SER A 119 2.36 -13.24 -3.77
N ILE A 120 3.35 -13.88 -4.39
CA ILE A 120 4.71 -13.32 -4.59
C ILE A 120 4.65 -12.06 -5.47
N ALA A 121 3.91 -12.11 -6.57
CA ALA A 121 3.72 -10.98 -7.47
C ALA A 121 3.07 -9.78 -6.77
N GLU A 122 2.00 -10.02 -6.02
CA GLU A 122 1.32 -8.97 -5.26
C GLU A 122 2.21 -8.37 -4.17
N ARG A 123 2.94 -9.21 -3.44
CA ARG A 123 3.91 -8.75 -2.43
C ARG A 123 4.99 -7.89 -3.05
N ARG A 124 5.55 -8.34 -4.19
CA ARG A 124 6.55 -7.57 -4.92
C ARG A 124 5.98 -6.23 -5.36
N ARG A 125 4.80 -6.20 -5.99
CA ARG A 125 4.14 -4.96 -6.42
C ARG A 125 3.99 -3.99 -5.25
N ARG A 126 3.42 -4.42 -4.13
CA ARG A 126 3.23 -3.56 -2.94
C ARG A 126 4.52 -2.99 -2.37
N LEU A 127 5.63 -3.74 -2.42
CA LEU A 127 6.91 -3.33 -1.85
C LEU A 127 7.78 -2.51 -2.82
N THR A 128 7.53 -2.60 -4.13
CA THR A 128 8.34 -1.94 -5.16
C THR A 128 7.59 -0.88 -5.95
N GLU A 129 6.28 -0.74 -5.77
CA GLU A 129 5.47 0.25 -6.46
C GLU A 129 5.81 1.67 -5.97
N ASN A 130 5.95 2.55 -6.94
CA ASN A 130 6.06 3.98 -6.67
C ASN A 130 4.66 4.54 -6.47
N ASN A 131 4.51 5.42 -5.49
CA ASN A 131 3.21 5.97 -5.17
C ASN A 131 3.29 7.42 -4.74
N LEU A 132 2.32 8.20 -5.19
CA LEU A 132 2.08 9.57 -4.74
C LEU A 132 0.65 9.66 -4.22
N ILE A 133 0.52 9.89 -2.93
CA ILE A 133 -0.76 10.25 -2.31
C ILE A 133 -0.73 11.75 -2.04
N PHE A 134 -1.73 12.44 -2.55
CA PHE A 134 -1.98 13.85 -2.29
C PHE A 134 -3.41 13.96 -1.78
N ALA A 135 -3.56 13.95 -0.46
CA ALA A 135 -4.86 13.86 0.18
C ALA A 135 -5.20 15.13 0.97
N THR A 136 -6.50 15.39 1.04
CA THR A 136 -7.12 16.31 1.99
C THR A 136 -8.02 15.49 2.90
N ASN A 137 -7.95 15.71 4.20
CA ASN A 137 -8.86 15.04 5.11
C ASN A 137 -9.47 16.00 6.14
N PHE A 138 -10.66 15.62 6.60
CA PHE A 138 -11.36 16.28 7.67
C PHE A 138 -11.70 15.26 8.75
N THR A 139 -11.34 15.56 9.98
CA THR A 139 -11.64 14.72 11.15
C THR A 139 -12.45 15.51 12.16
N HIS A 140 -13.61 14.96 12.53
CA HIS A 140 -14.49 15.49 13.56
C HIS A 140 -14.54 14.50 14.73
N THR A 141 -14.23 14.96 15.93
CA THR A 141 -14.26 14.13 17.14
C THR A 141 -15.09 14.81 18.21
N LYS A 142 -16.04 14.08 18.78
CA LYS A 142 -16.81 14.50 19.94
C LYS A 142 -16.62 13.52 21.08
N ASN A 143 -16.39 14.05 22.29
CA ASN A 143 -16.29 13.29 23.52
C ASN A 143 -17.25 13.88 24.54
N SER A 144 -18.20 13.09 25.04
CA SER A 144 -19.18 13.54 26.03
C SER A 144 -18.68 13.53 27.46
N LYS A 145 -17.46 12.98 27.71
CA LYS A 145 -16.88 12.85 29.05
C LYS A 145 -16.79 14.21 29.76
N SER A 146 -17.41 14.32 30.93
CA SER A 146 -17.54 15.57 31.68
C SER A 146 -16.41 15.83 32.68
N GLY A 147 -15.65 14.79 33.08
CA GLY A 147 -14.54 14.89 34.01
C GLY A 147 -13.84 13.56 34.19
N ILE A 148 -12.83 13.52 35.07
CA ILE A 148 -12.00 12.31 35.30
C ILE A 148 -12.86 11.16 35.83
N ASN A 149 -13.82 11.47 36.71
CA ASN A 149 -14.70 10.50 37.37
C ASN A 149 -15.95 10.13 36.56
N ASP A 150 -16.12 10.67 35.34
CA ASP A 150 -17.24 10.35 34.48
C ASP A 150 -16.99 8.98 33.84
N LEU A 151 -17.74 7.99 34.33
CA LEU A 151 -17.67 6.60 33.87
C LEU A 151 -18.76 6.26 32.85
N ASP A 152 -19.69 7.18 32.59
CA ASP A 152 -20.77 7.01 31.62
C ASP A 152 -20.69 8.08 30.51
N PHE A 153 -20.00 7.75 29.43
CA PHE A 153 -19.74 8.68 28.35
C PHE A 153 -19.68 7.98 26.99
N TYR A 154 -19.77 8.76 25.92
CA TYR A 154 -19.50 8.31 24.56
C TYR A 154 -18.47 9.20 23.87
N GLN A 155 -17.81 8.62 22.90
CA GLN A 155 -16.94 9.32 21.97
C GLN A 155 -17.24 8.81 20.56
N TYR A 156 -17.29 9.74 19.62
CA TYR A 156 -17.25 9.35 18.20
C TYR A 156 -16.27 10.19 17.42
N ARG A 157 -15.76 9.59 16.36
CA ARG A 157 -14.87 10.20 15.39
C ARG A 157 -15.37 9.87 13.97
N ILE A 158 -15.50 10.91 13.16
CA ILE A 158 -15.78 10.81 11.73
C ILE A 158 -14.56 11.34 11.01
N LYS A 159 -14.01 10.56 10.07
CA LYS A 159 -12.94 10.99 9.19
C LYS A 159 -13.41 10.87 7.75
N LEU A 160 -13.23 11.94 6.98
CA LEU A 160 -13.45 12.01 5.54
C LEU A 160 -12.11 12.34 4.89
N GLU A 161 -11.72 11.59 3.87
CA GLU A 161 -10.47 11.77 3.16
C GLU A 161 -10.72 11.69 1.65
N SER A 162 -10.11 12.61 0.90
CA SER A 162 -10.13 12.62 -0.55
C SER A 162 -8.71 12.73 -1.06
N ALA A 163 -8.23 11.71 -1.76
CA ALA A 163 -6.93 11.70 -2.38
C ALA A 163 -7.01 11.97 -3.88
N GLY A 164 -6.03 12.69 -4.42
CA GLY A 164 -5.85 12.96 -5.84
C GLY A 164 -6.86 13.92 -6.47
N ALA A 165 -7.92 14.35 -5.77
CA ALA A 165 -8.92 15.26 -6.32
C ALA A 165 -8.30 16.61 -6.73
N MET A 166 -7.45 17.18 -5.90
CA MET A 166 -6.78 18.45 -6.22
C MET A 166 -5.80 18.31 -7.40
N LEU A 167 -5.11 17.17 -7.49
CA LEU A 167 -4.23 16.91 -8.63
C LEU A 167 -5.02 16.78 -9.93
N SER A 168 -6.18 16.12 -9.91
CA SER A 168 -7.01 16.00 -11.10
C SER A 168 -7.62 17.32 -11.56
N LEU A 169 -7.88 18.26 -10.67
CA LEU A 169 -8.27 19.63 -11.05
C LEU A 169 -7.13 20.37 -11.77
N LEU A 170 -5.89 20.09 -11.39
CA LEU A 170 -4.72 20.66 -12.05
C LEU A 170 -4.41 20.02 -13.40
N THR A 171 -4.95 18.81 -13.70
CA THR A 171 -4.76 18.12 -14.99
C THR A 171 -5.26 18.94 -16.18
N ASN A 172 -6.26 19.78 -15.97
CA ASN A 172 -6.79 20.65 -17.01
C ASN A 172 -5.84 21.83 -17.35
N VAL A 173 -4.83 22.07 -16.51
CA VAL A 173 -3.91 23.22 -16.63
C VAL A 173 -2.49 22.75 -16.93
N ILE A 174 -2.08 21.59 -16.41
CA ILE A 174 -0.73 21.05 -16.56
C ILE A 174 -0.80 19.77 -17.40
N PRO A 175 -0.04 19.68 -18.51
CA PRO A 175 0.03 18.43 -19.28
C PRO A 175 0.73 17.36 -18.46
N TYR A 176 0.05 16.21 -18.25
CA TYR A 176 0.64 15.04 -17.61
C TYR A 176 1.16 14.05 -18.64
N ASN A 177 2.30 13.47 -18.33
CA ASN A 177 2.72 12.25 -19.00
C ASN A 177 1.84 11.08 -18.51
N ARG A 178 1.64 10.09 -19.37
CA ARG A 178 0.95 8.84 -19.02
C ARG A 178 1.94 7.69 -19.10
N ASN A 179 1.74 6.69 -18.24
CA ASN A 179 2.42 5.41 -18.38
C ASN A 179 1.70 4.51 -19.40
N ASP A 180 2.27 3.33 -19.65
CA ASP A 180 1.71 2.33 -20.57
C ASP A 180 0.35 1.77 -20.13
N GLN A 181 0.01 1.94 -18.83
CA GLN A 181 -1.27 1.57 -18.22
C GLN A 181 -2.32 2.69 -18.32
N GLY A 182 -1.99 3.82 -18.97
CA GLY A 182 -2.89 4.96 -19.14
C GLY A 182 -3.03 5.86 -17.94
N GLN A 183 -2.28 5.62 -16.84
CA GLN A 183 -2.31 6.43 -15.63
C GLN A 183 -1.54 7.75 -15.82
N ASN A 184 -2.10 8.83 -15.30
CA ASN A 184 -1.42 10.13 -15.28
C ASN A 184 -0.30 10.12 -14.24
N LEU A 185 0.86 10.68 -14.62
CA LEU A 185 2.06 10.74 -13.80
C LEU A 185 2.32 12.15 -13.30
N VAL A 186 2.67 12.29 -12.03
CA VAL A 186 3.21 13.51 -11.43
C VAL A 186 4.63 13.19 -10.95
N PHE A 187 5.61 13.97 -11.42
CA PHE A 187 7.04 13.69 -11.19
C PHE A 187 7.48 12.27 -11.59
N GLY A 188 6.85 11.72 -12.65
CA GLY A 188 7.13 10.37 -13.13
C GLY A 188 6.55 9.24 -12.26
N VAL A 189 5.66 9.55 -11.32
CA VAL A 189 5.01 8.59 -10.42
C VAL A 189 3.50 8.69 -10.58
N PRO A 190 2.77 7.56 -10.69
CA PRO A 190 1.32 7.57 -10.69
C PRO A 190 0.79 8.05 -9.33
N PHE A 191 -0.26 8.83 -9.34
CA PHE A 191 -0.90 9.30 -8.12
C PHE A 191 -2.21 8.56 -7.85
N SER A 192 -2.45 8.30 -6.57
CA SER A 192 -3.66 7.62 -6.13
C SER A 192 -4.85 8.55 -6.06
N GLN A 193 -6.01 8.04 -6.49
CA GLN A 193 -7.30 8.73 -6.38
C GLN A 193 -8.30 7.84 -5.65
N TYR A 194 -8.77 8.30 -4.50
CA TYR A 194 -9.80 7.62 -3.73
C TYR A 194 -10.55 8.58 -2.82
N VAL A 195 -11.74 8.15 -2.41
CA VAL A 195 -12.49 8.75 -1.30
C VAL A 195 -12.59 7.72 -0.19
N LYS A 196 -12.30 8.13 1.04
CA LYS A 196 -12.34 7.26 2.22
C LYS A 196 -13.16 7.90 3.32
N THR A 197 -14.01 7.13 3.95
CA THR A 197 -14.80 7.53 5.12
C THR A 197 -14.59 6.53 6.24
N GLU A 198 -14.33 7.03 7.44
CA GLU A 198 -14.20 6.23 8.65
C GLU A 198 -15.14 6.76 9.72
N PHE A 199 -15.76 5.84 10.46
CA PHE A 199 -16.55 6.11 11.65
C PHE A 199 -16.10 5.22 12.79
N ASP A 200 -15.77 5.84 13.93
CA ASP A 200 -15.33 5.15 15.15
C ASP A 200 -16.23 5.64 16.29
N TYR A 201 -16.89 4.71 16.97
CA TYR A 201 -17.79 4.99 18.09
C TYR A 201 -17.38 4.17 19.29
N ILE A 202 -17.22 4.84 20.42
CA ILE A 202 -16.92 4.23 21.71
C ILE A 202 -17.97 4.65 22.72
N ARG A 203 -18.53 3.71 23.46
CA ARG A 203 -19.48 3.95 24.53
C ARG A 203 -19.01 3.24 25.81
N HIS A 204 -19.06 3.96 26.92
CA HIS A 204 -18.83 3.45 28.25
C HIS A 204 -20.12 3.58 29.06
N TRP A 205 -20.51 2.52 29.75
CA TRP A 205 -21.62 2.48 30.69
C TRP A 205 -21.12 2.12 32.08
N SER A 206 -21.42 2.96 33.04
CA SER A 206 -21.23 2.62 34.47
C SER A 206 -22.34 1.67 34.92
N ILE A 207 -21.98 0.49 35.41
CA ILE A 207 -22.92 -0.53 35.95
C ILE A 207 -22.92 -0.58 37.46
N GLY A 208 -22.30 0.41 38.13
CA GLY A 208 -22.20 0.49 39.58
C GLY A 208 -20.97 -0.23 40.16
N GLY A 209 -20.66 -0.01 41.43
CA GLY A 209 -19.51 -0.65 42.10
C GLY A 209 -18.14 -0.35 41.47
N GLY A 210 -18.01 0.75 40.72
CA GLY A 210 -16.77 1.08 40.01
C GLY A 210 -16.54 0.28 38.73
N GLN A 211 -17.51 -0.53 38.32
CA GLN A 211 -17.43 -1.34 37.09
C GLN A 211 -17.95 -0.59 35.87
N VAL A 212 -17.32 -0.82 34.74
CA VAL A 212 -17.66 -0.17 33.46
C VAL A 212 -17.69 -1.21 32.36
N ILE A 213 -18.75 -1.16 31.53
CA ILE A 213 -18.79 -1.88 30.25
C ILE A 213 -18.40 -0.90 29.14
N ALA A 214 -17.45 -1.30 28.29
CA ALA A 214 -17.03 -0.53 27.14
C ALA A 214 -17.41 -1.28 25.84
N PHE A 215 -18.01 -0.52 24.91
CA PHE A 215 -18.32 -0.99 23.56
C PHE A 215 -17.60 -0.10 22.55
N ARG A 216 -17.03 -0.70 21.51
CA ARG A 216 -16.45 0.01 20.38
C ARG A 216 -16.98 -0.57 19.06
N SER A 217 -17.37 0.32 18.17
CA SER A 217 -17.71 0.00 16.79
C SER A 217 -16.87 0.85 15.85
N PHE A 218 -16.25 0.20 14.88
CA PHE A 218 -15.50 0.87 13.84
C PHE A 218 -16.02 0.40 12.48
N SER A 219 -16.21 1.33 11.57
CA SER A 219 -16.53 1.07 10.17
C SER A 219 -15.80 2.04 9.27
N GLY A 220 -15.42 1.57 8.09
CA GLY A 220 -14.77 2.40 7.09
C GLY A 220 -15.00 1.84 5.70
N ILE A 221 -15.03 2.74 4.73
CA ILE A 221 -15.09 2.41 3.32
C ILE A 221 -14.11 3.30 2.57
N ALA A 222 -13.41 2.72 1.60
CA ALA A 222 -12.55 3.44 0.69
C ALA A 222 -12.89 3.00 -0.74
N ILE A 223 -13.07 3.99 -1.62
CA ILE A 223 -13.50 3.77 -3.00
C ILE A 223 -12.47 4.42 -3.92
N PRO A 224 -11.69 3.62 -4.68
CA PRO A 224 -10.79 4.15 -5.69
C PRO A 224 -11.57 4.68 -6.89
N TYR A 225 -11.01 5.65 -7.60
CA TYR A 225 -11.56 6.19 -8.83
C TYR A 225 -10.45 6.79 -9.72
N GLY A 226 -10.79 7.05 -10.99
CA GLY A 226 -9.96 7.82 -11.92
C GLY A 226 -8.61 7.17 -12.22
N ASN A 227 -7.52 7.71 -11.65
CA ASN A 227 -6.15 7.30 -11.92
C ASN A 227 -5.68 6.07 -11.11
N ALA A 228 -6.49 5.57 -10.21
CA ALA A 228 -6.13 4.46 -9.32
C ALA A 228 -7.08 3.29 -9.49
N ASP A 229 -6.55 2.13 -9.87
CA ASP A 229 -7.29 0.87 -9.88
C ASP A 229 -7.34 0.25 -8.47
N ASN A 230 -6.37 0.58 -7.63
CA ASN A 230 -6.24 0.09 -6.27
C ASN A 230 -5.85 1.22 -5.30
N ILE A 231 -6.20 1.05 -4.03
CA ILE A 231 -5.79 1.95 -2.95
C ILE A 231 -4.46 1.44 -2.41
N PRO A 232 -3.40 2.25 -2.35
CA PRO A 232 -2.15 1.87 -1.69
C PRO A 232 -2.37 1.72 -0.18
N PHE A 233 -1.78 0.71 0.42
CA PHE A 233 -1.84 0.39 1.84
C PHE A 233 -0.58 0.81 2.57
#